data_1ef595d9fee4352ab599ff82a2e88f57
#
_entry.id   1ef595d9fee4352ab599ff82a2e88f57
#
_cell.length_a   1.000
_cell.length_b   1.000
_cell.length_c   1.000
_cell.angle_alpha   90.00
_cell.angle_beta   90.00
_cell.angle_gamma   90.00
#
_symmetry.space_group_name_H-M   'P 1'
#
loop_
_entity.id
_entity.type
_entity.pdbx_description
1 polymer ?
#
loop_
_entity_poly.entity_id
_entity_poly.type
_entity_poly.pdbx_seq_one_letter_code
_entity_poly.pdbx_strand_id
1 'polypeptide(L)'
;ALQNGEVRVKVLATPIHPSNLLQISGLYGIAPELPSTPGSEGVGEVIETSSGVTHLVVGQQVLLIGGGTWRDQIIAPAASFIPLPDLGTPSSEIIEQLSMTAVNPLSALLMLTSFVDLEEGDWLVHSAANSAVGGYIIQLAKQRGIKTVNIVRREGLAEDLMSKGGDVVLIDGPDLVAQIASATDNAPMALGIDAVGGKTFTRLAQSLNNGGTMVSYGVMSGKPVTLNPAMLIFNDIRVRGFWLSKWFETAPMAEKQAAFGQIIPLIVSGALSANVDSRFTVSGIKQA
;
A
#
# COMPACT_ATOMS: atom_id res chain seq x y z
N ALA A 1 -29.40 9.11 17.34
CA ALA A 1 -30.06 9.30 16.05
C ALA A 1 -29.03 9.85 15.06
N LEU A 2 -29.08 9.43 13.79
CA LEU A 2 -28.25 9.99 12.74
C LEU A 2 -28.67 11.43 12.42
N GLN A 3 -27.69 12.25 12.01
CA GLN A 3 -27.97 13.56 11.43
C GLN A 3 -28.30 13.41 9.94
N ASN A 4 -28.86 14.46 9.33
CA ASN A 4 -29.17 14.44 7.89
C ASN A 4 -27.93 14.22 7.04
N GLY A 5 -27.96 13.27 6.12
CA GLY A 5 -26.82 12.88 5.28
C GLY A 5 -25.83 11.90 5.92
N GLU A 6 -26.04 11.47 7.17
CA GLU A 6 -25.20 10.46 7.81
C GLU A 6 -25.71 9.04 7.60
N VAL A 7 -24.78 8.10 7.67
CA VAL A 7 -25.04 6.66 7.72
C VAL A 7 -24.35 6.04 8.93
N ARG A 8 -24.90 4.93 9.40
CA ARG A 8 -24.26 4.04 10.36
C ARG A 8 -23.74 2.82 9.62
N VAL A 9 -22.46 2.55 9.80
CA VAL A 9 -21.78 1.41 9.17
C VAL A 9 -21.28 0.48 10.28
N LYS A 10 -21.63 -0.81 10.17
CA LYS A 10 -21.03 -1.87 10.97
C LYS A 10 -19.67 -2.21 10.35
N VAL A 11 -18.61 -2.16 11.14
CA VAL A 11 -17.27 -2.57 10.68
C VAL A 11 -17.23 -4.10 10.60
N LEU A 12 -16.84 -4.63 9.44
CA LEU A 12 -16.73 -6.06 9.20
C LEU A 12 -15.28 -6.54 9.38
N ALA A 13 -14.32 -5.79 8.84
CA ALA A 13 -12.90 -6.05 8.98
C ALA A 13 -12.08 -4.76 8.85
N THR A 14 -10.94 -4.73 9.54
CA THR A 14 -9.96 -3.63 9.49
C THR A 14 -8.57 -4.18 9.72
N PRO A 15 -7.55 -3.78 8.95
CA PRO A 15 -6.18 -4.27 9.12
C PRO A 15 -5.45 -3.54 10.24
N ILE A 16 -4.32 -4.14 10.64
CA ILE A 16 -3.30 -3.51 11.49
C ILE A 16 -2.08 -3.21 10.63
N HIS A 17 -1.76 -1.94 10.46
CA HIS A 17 -0.60 -1.50 9.70
C HIS A 17 0.51 -0.99 10.62
N PRO A 18 1.80 -1.09 10.21
CA PRO A 18 2.91 -0.44 10.92
C PRO A 18 2.67 1.06 11.15
N SER A 19 2.02 1.76 10.22
CA SER A 19 1.65 3.16 10.36
C SER A 19 0.67 3.42 11.51
N ASN A 20 -0.24 2.48 11.82
CA ASN A 20 -1.13 2.60 12.98
C ASN A 20 -0.33 2.54 14.29
N LEU A 21 0.68 1.67 14.36
CA LEU A 21 1.55 1.57 15.53
C LEU A 21 2.42 2.83 15.69
N LEU A 22 2.89 3.41 14.58
CA LEU A 22 3.59 4.71 14.60
C LEU A 22 2.68 5.84 15.06
N GLN A 23 1.40 5.86 14.68
CA GLN A 23 0.42 6.84 15.16
C GLN A 23 0.19 6.70 16.66
N ILE A 24 -0.02 5.49 17.17
CA ILE A 24 -0.22 5.20 18.59
C ILE A 24 1.00 5.62 19.41
N SER A 25 2.21 5.39 18.90
CA SER A 25 3.47 5.77 19.57
C SER A 25 3.87 7.23 19.39
N GLY A 26 3.11 8.03 18.63
CA GLY A 26 3.43 9.44 18.34
C GLY A 26 4.60 9.66 17.39
N LEU A 27 5.01 8.63 16.64
CA LEU A 27 6.14 8.67 15.69
C LEU A 27 5.71 8.83 14.23
N TYR A 28 4.40 8.89 13.97
CA TYR A 28 3.88 9.14 12.62
C TYR A 28 3.94 10.64 12.27
N GLY A 29 4.02 10.95 10.97
CA GLY A 29 4.17 12.33 10.48
C GLY A 29 3.03 13.29 10.86
N ILE A 30 1.89 12.77 11.30
CA ILE A 30 0.76 13.53 11.86
C ILE A 30 0.40 12.91 13.21
N ALA A 31 0.42 13.73 14.27
CA ALA A 31 -0.10 13.33 15.56
C ALA A 31 -1.63 13.43 15.57
N PRO A 32 -2.35 12.38 16.00
CA PRO A 32 -3.81 12.47 16.13
C PRO A 32 -4.21 13.39 17.29
N GLU A 33 -5.33 14.09 17.14
CA GLU A 33 -5.96 14.77 18.27
C GLU A 33 -6.51 13.73 19.26
N LEU A 34 -6.20 13.90 20.53
CA LEU A 34 -6.61 12.95 21.57
C LEU A 34 -7.87 13.43 22.33
N PRO A 35 -8.82 12.52 22.66
CA PRO A 35 -8.78 11.07 22.44
C PRO A 35 -9.10 10.69 21.00
N SER A 36 -8.38 9.70 20.44
CA SER A 36 -8.61 9.18 19.09
C SER A 36 -8.74 7.65 19.07
N THR A 37 -9.49 7.14 18.10
CA THR A 37 -9.56 5.71 17.82
C THR A 37 -8.57 5.38 16.70
N PRO A 38 -7.71 4.37 16.86
CA PRO A 38 -6.79 3.94 15.80
C PRO A 38 -7.50 3.29 14.61
N GLY A 39 -6.69 2.90 13.60
CA GLY A 39 -7.14 2.27 12.37
C GLY A 39 -7.27 3.30 11.25
N SER A 40 -6.88 2.93 10.03
CA SER A 40 -6.81 3.84 8.88
C SER A 40 -7.71 3.45 7.72
N GLU A 41 -8.09 2.19 7.63
CA GLU A 41 -8.97 1.67 6.58
C GLU A 41 -9.75 0.44 7.07
N GLY A 42 -10.66 -0.02 6.26
CA GLY A 42 -11.44 -1.22 6.53
C GLY A 42 -12.58 -1.41 5.52
N VAL A 43 -13.39 -2.38 5.78
CA VAL A 43 -14.66 -2.63 5.08
C VAL A 43 -15.79 -2.74 6.08
N GLY A 44 -16.95 -2.23 5.73
CA GLY A 44 -18.14 -2.28 6.56
C GLY A 44 -19.42 -2.45 5.76
N GLU A 45 -20.52 -2.64 6.47
CA GLU A 45 -21.87 -2.75 5.93
C GLU A 45 -22.73 -1.62 6.46
N VAL A 46 -23.43 -0.94 5.57
CA VAL A 46 -24.40 0.11 5.94
C VAL A 46 -25.57 -0.55 6.67
N ILE A 47 -25.80 -0.19 7.94
CA ILE A 47 -26.89 -0.76 8.75
C ILE A 47 -28.02 0.25 9.03
N GLU A 48 -27.78 1.55 8.79
CA GLU A 48 -28.79 2.60 8.96
C GLU A 48 -28.43 3.80 8.07
N THR A 49 -29.43 4.39 7.41
CA THR A 49 -29.27 5.60 6.62
C THR A 49 -30.22 6.69 7.15
N SER A 50 -29.79 7.94 7.14
CA SER A 50 -30.66 9.08 7.45
C SER A 50 -31.30 9.66 6.21
N SER A 51 -32.21 10.62 6.41
CA SER A 51 -32.76 11.43 5.32
C SER A 51 -31.64 12.13 4.53
N GLY A 52 -31.82 12.27 3.21
CA GLY A 52 -30.83 12.91 2.32
C GLY A 52 -29.74 11.99 1.79
N VAL A 53 -29.62 10.76 2.26
CA VAL A 53 -28.72 9.75 1.68
C VAL A 53 -29.41 9.09 0.48
N THR A 54 -28.81 9.24 -0.71
CA THR A 54 -29.40 8.74 -1.97
C THR A 54 -28.52 7.74 -2.70
N HIS A 55 -27.24 7.64 -2.30
CA HIS A 55 -26.23 6.84 -3.01
C HIS A 55 -25.71 5.63 -2.22
N LEU A 56 -26.20 5.44 -1.00
CA LEU A 56 -25.94 4.27 -0.17
C LEU A 56 -27.26 3.68 0.32
N VAL A 57 -27.33 2.36 0.40
CA VAL A 57 -28.51 1.63 0.89
C VAL A 57 -28.12 0.69 2.04
N VAL A 58 -29.07 0.38 2.91
CA VAL A 58 -28.86 -0.61 3.98
C VAL A 58 -28.53 -1.97 3.38
N GLY A 59 -27.52 -2.65 3.94
CA GLY A 59 -26.95 -3.90 3.45
C GLY A 59 -25.79 -3.73 2.46
N GLN A 60 -25.57 -2.52 1.95
CA GLN A 60 -24.47 -2.26 1.01
C GLN A 60 -23.12 -2.28 1.73
N GLN A 61 -22.14 -2.97 1.14
CA GLN A 61 -20.76 -2.93 1.62
C GLN A 61 -20.06 -1.65 1.12
N VAL A 62 -19.19 -1.11 1.99
CA VAL A 62 -18.45 0.14 1.75
C VAL A 62 -17.02 0.01 2.25
N LEU A 63 -16.08 0.67 1.56
CA LEU A 63 -14.74 0.89 2.11
C LEU A 63 -14.78 2.02 3.13
N LEU A 64 -14.06 1.81 4.22
CA LEU A 64 -13.83 2.77 5.28
C LEU A 64 -12.48 3.43 5.05
N ILE A 65 -12.46 4.76 4.96
CA ILE A 65 -11.26 5.56 4.72
C ILE A 65 -11.23 6.72 5.72
N GLY A 66 -10.05 7.19 6.07
CA GLY A 66 -9.91 8.43 6.86
C GLY A 66 -9.70 8.22 8.35
N GLY A 67 -9.61 6.99 8.81
CA GLY A 67 -9.20 6.70 10.19
C GLY A 67 -10.31 6.32 11.15
N GLY A 68 -9.90 5.92 12.35
CA GLY A 68 -10.79 5.54 13.44
C GLY A 68 -11.53 4.22 13.22
N THR A 69 -10.97 3.28 12.46
CA THR A 69 -11.69 2.07 12.03
C THR A 69 -11.65 0.92 13.03
N TRP A 70 -10.82 0.98 14.07
CA TRP A 70 -10.77 -0.08 15.10
C TRP A 70 -11.92 0.05 16.11
N ARG A 71 -13.14 -0.13 15.62
CA ARG A 71 -14.38 -0.07 16.39
C ARG A 71 -15.48 -0.91 15.72
N ASP A 72 -16.54 -1.19 16.44
CA ASP A 72 -17.65 -2.02 15.92
C ASP A 72 -18.52 -1.28 14.90
N GLN A 73 -18.71 0.03 15.07
CA GLN A 73 -19.57 0.86 14.23
C GLN A 73 -18.99 2.25 14.02
N ILE A 74 -19.26 2.81 12.85
CA ILE A 74 -18.90 4.19 12.48
C ILE A 74 -20.16 4.92 12.06
N ILE A 75 -20.35 6.15 12.58
CA ILE A 75 -21.33 7.12 12.08
C ILE A 75 -20.55 8.24 11.42
N ALA A 76 -20.84 8.51 10.16
CA ALA A 76 -20.21 9.59 9.41
C ALA A 76 -21.10 10.01 8.22
N PRO A 77 -20.81 11.17 7.58
CA PRO A 77 -21.45 11.54 6.32
C PRO A 77 -21.31 10.43 5.27
N ALA A 78 -22.35 10.14 4.53
CA ALA A 78 -22.36 9.09 3.52
C ALA A 78 -21.26 9.26 2.46
N ALA A 79 -20.87 10.50 2.16
CA ALA A 79 -19.76 10.81 1.24
C ALA A 79 -18.36 10.39 1.75
N SER A 80 -18.22 10.03 3.03
CA SER A 80 -16.96 9.54 3.60
C SER A 80 -16.69 8.07 3.28
N PHE A 81 -17.64 7.37 2.67
CA PHE A 81 -17.52 5.96 2.35
C PHE A 81 -17.47 5.75 0.84
N ILE A 82 -16.71 4.77 0.39
CA ILE A 82 -16.69 4.36 -1.02
C ILE A 82 -17.59 3.13 -1.15
N PRO A 83 -18.69 3.21 -1.94
CA PRO A 83 -19.53 2.06 -2.17
C PRO A 83 -18.79 0.97 -2.93
N LEU A 84 -18.90 -0.26 -2.45
CA LEU A 84 -18.44 -1.44 -3.18
C LEU A 84 -19.53 -1.87 -4.17
N PRO A 85 -19.16 -2.55 -5.28
CA PRO A 85 -20.13 -3.17 -6.16
C PRO A 85 -20.95 -4.20 -5.38
N ASP A 86 -22.10 -4.58 -5.89
CA ASP A 86 -22.88 -5.67 -5.31
C ASP A 86 -22.10 -6.98 -5.42
N LEU A 87 -21.67 -7.50 -4.29
CA LEU A 87 -20.92 -8.75 -4.17
C LEU A 87 -21.80 -9.90 -3.70
N GLY A 88 -23.11 -9.68 -3.56
CA GLY A 88 -24.03 -10.64 -2.92
C GLY A 88 -23.60 -10.89 -1.47
N THR A 89 -23.37 -12.16 -1.13
CA THR A 89 -22.83 -12.56 0.18
C THR A 89 -21.36 -12.94 0.02
N PRO A 90 -20.43 -11.98 0.14
CA PRO A 90 -19.00 -12.25 -0.03
C PRO A 90 -18.48 -13.18 1.08
N SER A 91 -17.49 -14.01 0.75
CA SER A 91 -16.80 -14.82 1.76
C SER A 91 -16.01 -13.96 2.74
N SER A 92 -15.66 -14.54 3.90
CA SER A 92 -14.82 -13.85 4.89
C SER A 92 -13.46 -13.47 4.30
N GLU A 93 -12.90 -14.28 3.42
CA GLU A 93 -11.62 -14.01 2.76
C GLU A 93 -11.71 -12.78 1.85
N ILE A 94 -12.79 -12.63 1.09
CA ILE A 94 -13.02 -11.43 0.25
C ILE A 94 -13.19 -10.18 1.12
N ILE A 95 -13.93 -10.27 2.21
CA ILE A 95 -14.09 -9.17 3.17
C ILE A 95 -12.73 -8.75 3.76
N GLU A 96 -11.89 -9.71 4.13
CA GLU A 96 -10.53 -9.44 4.64
C GLU A 96 -9.66 -8.76 3.59
N GLN A 97 -9.64 -9.26 2.35
CA GLN A 97 -8.89 -8.65 1.27
C GLN A 97 -9.38 -7.23 0.96
N LEU A 98 -10.68 -7.01 0.91
CA LEU A 98 -11.28 -5.70 0.69
C LEU A 98 -10.98 -4.73 1.83
N SER A 99 -10.82 -5.22 3.07
CA SER A 99 -10.49 -4.36 4.21
C SER A 99 -9.12 -3.66 4.08
N MET A 100 -8.22 -4.20 3.24
CA MET A 100 -6.86 -3.70 3.01
C MET A 100 -6.72 -2.87 1.73
N THR A 101 -7.83 -2.49 1.07
CA THR A 101 -7.84 -1.90 -0.29
C THR A 101 -7.23 -0.51 -0.34
N ALA A 102 -7.51 0.33 0.66
CA ALA A 102 -7.26 1.76 0.57
C ALA A 102 -5.83 2.19 0.94
N VAL A 103 -5.03 1.31 1.54
CA VAL A 103 -3.65 1.66 1.94
C VAL A 103 -2.61 0.93 1.10
N ASN A 104 -2.47 -0.37 1.24
CA ASN A 104 -1.34 -1.10 0.66
C ASN A 104 -1.41 -1.24 -0.87
N PRO A 105 -2.49 -1.76 -1.49
CA PRO A 105 -2.56 -1.90 -2.94
C PRO A 105 -2.65 -0.55 -3.65
N LEU A 106 -3.34 0.43 -3.04
CA LEU A 106 -3.38 1.79 -3.58
C LEU A 106 -1.99 2.44 -3.56
N SER A 107 -1.22 2.28 -2.47
CA SER A 107 0.16 2.77 -2.42
C SER A 107 1.04 2.10 -3.48
N ALA A 108 0.91 0.78 -3.66
CA ALA A 108 1.64 0.06 -4.70
C ALA A 108 1.30 0.56 -6.10
N LEU A 109 0.02 0.71 -6.42
CA LEU A 109 -0.44 1.25 -7.71
C LEU A 109 0.14 2.64 -7.96
N LEU A 110 -0.02 3.55 -7.01
CA LEU A 110 0.43 4.94 -7.16
C LEU A 110 1.95 5.05 -7.29
N MET A 111 2.72 4.25 -6.56
CA MET A 111 4.18 4.25 -6.71
C MET A 111 4.63 3.69 -8.06
N LEU A 112 3.89 2.76 -8.65
CA LEU A 112 4.17 2.22 -9.97
C LEU A 112 3.79 3.16 -11.13
N THR A 113 2.87 4.12 -10.90
CA THR A 113 2.27 4.90 -11.98
C THR A 113 2.53 6.40 -11.92
N SER A 114 2.97 6.94 -10.77
CA SER A 114 3.02 8.40 -10.57
C SER A 114 4.42 9.00 -10.65
N PHE A 115 5.47 8.21 -10.76
CA PHE A 115 6.85 8.70 -10.66
C PHE A 115 7.68 8.47 -11.92
N VAL A 116 7.46 7.37 -12.59
CA VAL A 116 8.13 6.97 -13.84
C VAL A 116 7.09 6.30 -14.72
N ASP A 117 7.11 6.64 -16.00
CA ASP A 117 6.28 5.98 -17.00
C ASP A 117 6.98 4.68 -17.42
N LEU A 118 6.56 3.58 -16.79
CA LEU A 118 7.12 2.27 -17.05
C LEU A 118 6.34 1.55 -18.13
N GLU A 119 7.05 1.00 -19.11
CA GLU A 119 6.51 0.19 -20.20
C GLU A 119 6.69 -1.30 -19.95
N GLU A 120 6.03 -2.13 -20.76
CA GLU A 120 6.21 -3.59 -20.72
C GLU A 120 7.68 -3.96 -21.01
N GLY A 121 8.25 -4.80 -20.16
CA GLY A 121 9.65 -5.21 -20.21
C GLY A 121 10.60 -4.36 -19.36
N ASP A 122 10.18 -3.20 -18.89
CA ASP A 122 10.99 -2.37 -17.99
C ASP A 122 11.23 -3.05 -16.64
N TRP A 123 12.33 -2.68 -15.99
CA TRP A 123 12.70 -3.19 -14.69
C TRP A 123 12.54 -2.14 -13.58
N LEU A 124 12.06 -2.61 -12.43
CA LEU A 124 12.13 -1.86 -11.18
C LEU A 124 12.79 -2.70 -10.08
N VAL A 125 13.34 -2.01 -9.07
CA VAL A 125 13.86 -2.64 -7.85
C VAL A 125 13.12 -2.13 -6.64
N HIS A 126 12.75 -3.01 -5.70
CA HIS A 126 12.14 -2.56 -4.46
C HIS A 126 12.60 -3.33 -3.23
N SER A 127 12.64 -2.65 -2.08
CA SER A 127 12.97 -3.22 -0.78
C SER A 127 11.73 -3.73 -0.04
N ALA A 128 11.95 -4.52 1.00
CA ALA A 128 10.89 -5.13 1.82
C ALA A 128 9.85 -5.87 0.95
N ALA A 129 10.32 -6.61 -0.06
CA ALA A 129 9.46 -7.23 -1.06
C ALA A 129 8.44 -8.23 -0.47
N ASN A 130 8.74 -8.82 0.69
CA ASN A 130 7.83 -9.71 1.42
C ASN A 130 6.80 -8.99 2.31
N SER A 131 6.74 -7.65 2.28
CA SER A 131 5.67 -6.88 2.92
C SER A 131 4.37 -6.93 2.08
N ALA A 132 3.25 -6.53 2.68
CA ALA A 132 1.99 -6.44 1.93
C ALA A 132 2.10 -5.50 0.71
N VAL A 133 2.68 -4.31 0.87
CA VAL A 133 2.92 -3.39 -0.26
C VAL A 133 3.84 -4.03 -1.30
N GLY A 134 4.92 -4.69 -0.86
CA GLY A 134 5.84 -5.39 -1.76
C GLY A 134 5.15 -6.48 -2.59
N GLY A 135 4.29 -7.29 -1.95
CA GLY A 135 3.48 -8.29 -2.65
C GLY A 135 2.54 -7.68 -3.69
N TYR A 136 1.91 -6.54 -3.39
CA TYR A 136 1.08 -5.83 -4.37
C TYR A 136 1.89 -5.19 -5.50
N ILE A 137 3.09 -4.67 -5.23
CA ILE A 137 4.00 -4.17 -6.28
C ILE A 137 4.31 -5.30 -7.28
N ILE A 138 4.67 -6.49 -6.79
CA ILE A 138 4.96 -7.65 -7.64
C ILE A 138 3.75 -8.01 -8.51
N GLN A 139 2.58 -8.16 -7.91
CA GLN A 139 1.37 -8.58 -8.61
C GLN A 139 0.92 -7.55 -9.66
N LEU A 140 0.96 -6.25 -9.32
CA LEU A 140 0.61 -5.17 -10.24
C LEU A 140 1.64 -5.00 -11.36
N ALA A 141 2.94 -5.12 -11.06
CA ALA A 141 4.01 -5.09 -12.05
C ALA A 141 3.84 -6.23 -13.06
N LYS A 142 3.59 -7.46 -12.58
CA LYS A 142 3.33 -8.62 -13.45
C LYS A 142 2.17 -8.39 -14.42
N GLN A 143 1.04 -7.80 -13.95
CA GLN A 143 -0.11 -7.51 -14.79
C GLN A 143 0.20 -6.50 -15.90
N ARG A 144 1.20 -5.65 -15.70
CA ARG A 144 1.66 -4.64 -16.65
C ARG A 144 2.87 -5.09 -17.48
N GLY A 145 3.32 -6.33 -17.32
CA GLY A 145 4.52 -6.83 -17.99
C GLY A 145 5.83 -6.18 -17.51
N ILE A 146 5.81 -5.51 -16.36
CA ILE A 146 6.97 -4.88 -15.74
C ILE A 146 7.72 -5.93 -14.91
N LYS A 147 9.03 -5.99 -15.04
CA LYS A 147 9.90 -6.91 -14.33
C LYS A 147 10.37 -6.35 -12.99
N THR A 148 10.53 -7.22 -11.99
CA THR A 148 10.84 -6.81 -10.62
C THR A 148 12.10 -7.46 -10.07
N VAL A 149 12.94 -6.66 -9.42
CA VAL A 149 13.99 -7.13 -8.51
C VAL A 149 13.51 -6.91 -7.07
N ASN A 150 13.31 -8.00 -6.37
CA ASN A 150 12.62 -8.08 -5.09
C ASN A 150 13.64 -8.26 -3.97
N ILE A 151 13.92 -7.20 -3.20
CA ILE A 151 14.93 -7.24 -2.16
C ILE A 151 14.32 -7.62 -0.82
N VAL A 152 14.88 -8.66 -0.21
CA VAL A 152 14.48 -9.20 1.08
C VAL A 152 15.64 -9.18 2.08
N ARG A 153 15.34 -9.33 3.36
CA ARG A 153 16.33 -9.30 4.44
C ARG A 153 16.89 -10.68 4.81
N ARG A 154 16.20 -11.76 4.43
CA ARG A 154 16.52 -13.14 4.84
C ARG A 154 16.20 -14.13 3.73
N GLU A 155 16.80 -15.30 3.82
CA GLU A 155 16.50 -16.45 2.97
C GLU A 155 15.09 -17.02 3.17
N GLY A 156 14.68 -17.93 2.28
CA GLY A 156 13.43 -18.69 2.39
C GLY A 156 12.19 -17.94 1.91
N LEU A 157 12.32 -16.76 1.29
CA LEU A 157 11.20 -15.95 0.80
C LEU A 157 11.05 -15.97 -0.72
N ALA A 158 12.00 -16.54 -1.44
CA ALA A 158 12.05 -16.47 -2.90
C ALA A 158 10.85 -17.19 -3.55
N GLU A 159 10.52 -18.39 -3.11
CA GLU A 159 9.43 -19.19 -3.66
C GLU A 159 8.08 -18.47 -3.58
N ASP A 160 7.74 -17.90 -2.41
CA ASP A 160 6.51 -17.12 -2.22
C ASP A 160 6.45 -15.91 -3.15
N LEU A 161 7.55 -15.13 -3.25
CA LEU A 161 7.58 -13.93 -4.07
C LEU A 161 7.55 -14.26 -5.58
N MET A 162 8.23 -15.31 -6.01
CA MET A 162 8.18 -15.77 -7.39
C MET A 162 6.79 -16.32 -7.76
N SER A 163 6.11 -17.02 -6.85
CA SER A 163 4.74 -17.49 -7.09
C SER A 163 3.75 -16.32 -7.30
N LYS A 164 3.99 -15.17 -6.69
CA LYS A 164 3.22 -13.93 -6.90
C LYS A 164 3.58 -13.22 -8.20
N GLY A 165 4.64 -13.64 -8.88
CA GLY A 165 5.08 -13.09 -10.15
C GLY A 165 6.36 -12.26 -10.11
N GLY A 166 7.11 -12.33 -9.02
CA GLY A 166 8.43 -11.71 -8.93
C GLY A 166 9.44 -12.37 -9.86
N ASP A 167 10.28 -11.59 -10.55
CA ASP A 167 11.25 -12.13 -11.51
C ASP A 167 12.58 -12.50 -10.86
N VAL A 168 13.11 -11.62 -10.00
CA VAL A 168 14.39 -11.80 -9.30
C VAL A 168 14.19 -11.54 -7.82
N VAL A 169 14.72 -12.41 -6.95
CA VAL A 169 14.70 -12.23 -5.49
C VAL A 169 16.11 -12.26 -4.95
N LEU A 170 16.55 -11.18 -4.30
CA LEU A 170 17.89 -11.02 -3.75
C LEU A 170 17.86 -10.63 -2.28
N ILE A 171 18.90 -11.01 -1.54
CA ILE A 171 19.08 -10.64 -0.15
C ILE A 171 19.88 -9.34 -0.07
N ASP A 172 19.41 -8.39 0.75
CA ASP A 172 20.12 -7.13 0.96
C ASP A 172 21.51 -7.36 1.60
N GLY A 173 22.55 -6.86 0.93
CA GLY A 173 23.92 -7.04 1.37
C GLY A 173 24.91 -6.12 0.64
N PRO A 174 26.20 -6.14 1.01
CA PRO A 174 27.23 -5.29 0.41
C PRO A 174 27.33 -5.44 -1.12
N ASP A 175 27.12 -6.63 -1.64
CA ASP A 175 27.28 -6.97 -3.05
C ASP A 175 25.98 -6.82 -3.86
N LEU A 176 24.92 -6.26 -3.27
CA LEU A 176 23.60 -6.19 -3.86
C LEU A 176 23.60 -5.56 -5.26
N VAL A 177 24.33 -4.48 -5.46
CA VAL A 177 24.38 -3.78 -6.76
C VAL A 177 24.94 -4.68 -7.86
N ALA A 178 26.03 -5.42 -7.58
CA ALA A 178 26.61 -6.37 -8.51
C ALA A 178 25.68 -7.57 -8.77
N GLN A 179 24.99 -8.04 -7.75
CA GLN A 179 24.00 -9.11 -7.88
C GLN A 179 22.80 -8.69 -8.74
N ILE A 180 22.28 -7.46 -8.57
CA ILE A 180 21.21 -6.90 -9.43
C ILE A 180 21.69 -6.86 -10.88
N ALA A 181 22.86 -6.27 -11.15
CA ALA A 181 23.41 -6.17 -12.49
C ALA A 181 23.55 -7.55 -13.16
N SER A 182 24.07 -8.53 -12.43
CA SER A 182 24.22 -9.90 -12.93
C SER A 182 22.89 -10.61 -13.16
N ALA A 183 21.94 -10.48 -12.26
CA ALA A 183 20.64 -11.17 -12.33
C ALA A 183 19.70 -10.59 -13.40
N THR A 184 19.93 -9.36 -13.82
CA THR A 184 19.12 -8.66 -14.83
C THR A 184 19.86 -8.51 -16.18
N ASP A 185 21.04 -9.09 -16.33
CA ASP A 185 21.90 -8.90 -17.49
C ASP A 185 22.19 -7.42 -17.79
N ASN A 186 22.46 -6.65 -16.74
CA ASN A 186 22.65 -5.19 -16.75
C ASN A 186 21.48 -4.40 -17.37
N ALA A 187 20.25 -4.91 -17.27
CA ALA A 187 19.08 -4.18 -17.74
C ALA A 187 18.94 -2.83 -17.03
N PRO A 188 18.51 -1.79 -17.73
CA PRO A 188 18.31 -0.47 -17.12
C PRO A 188 17.22 -0.52 -16.05
N MET A 189 17.49 0.08 -14.89
CA MET A 189 16.61 0.12 -13.74
C MET A 189 16.07 1.55 -13.58
N ALA A 190 14.83 1.80 -14.02
CA ALA A 190 14.27 3.16 -14.07
C ALA A 190 13.68 3.62 -12.74
N LEU A 191 13.16 2.69 -11.93
CA LEU A 191 12.45 2.98 -10.69
C LEU A 191 12.99 2.12 -9.53
N GLY A 192 13.28 2.79 -8.41
CA GLY A 192 13.54 2.14 -7.13
C GLY A 192 12.48 2.53 -6.11
N ILE A 193 11.92 1.57 -5.37
CA ILE A 193 10.89 1.81 -4.34
C ILE A 193 11.41 1.29 -3.00
N ASP A 194 11.50 2.16 -1.98
CA ASP A 194 12.12 1.79 -0.70
C ASP A 194 11.23 2.07 0.51
N ALA A 195 11.06 1.02 1.34
CA ALA A 195 10.41 1.07 2.65
C ALA A 195 11.38 1.10 3.82
N VAL A 196 12.67 0.84 3.59
CA VAL A 196 13.63 0.48 4.66
C VAL A 196 14.48 1.68 5.10
N GLY A 197 14.95 2.48 4.15
CA GLY A 197 15.92 3.54 4.43
C GLY A 197 17.34 3.04 4.63
N GLY A 198 18.20 3.90 5.20
CA GLY A 198 19.59 3.57 5.52
C GLY A 198 20.39 3.08 4.32
N LYS A 199 21.23 2.05 4.53
CA LYS A 199 22.09 1.48 3.48
C LYS A 199 21.33 0.76 2.37
N THR A 200 20.16 0.19 2.65
CA THR A 200 19.32 -0.45 1.64
C THR A 200 18.92 0.56 0.57
N PHE A 201 18.39 1.72 0.97
CA PHE A 201 18.07 2.81 0.05
C PHE A 201 19.26 3.20 -0.84
N THR A 202 20.45 3.35 -0.24
CA THR A 202 21.66 3.73 -0.96
C THR A 202 22.00 2.70 -2.05
N ARG A 203 21.92 1.40 -1.75
CA ARG A 203 22.22 0.33 -2.71
C ARG A 203 21.19 0.29 -3.86
N LEU A 204 19.90 0.45 -3.53
CA LEU A 204 18.87 0.56 -4.57
C LEU A 204 19.15 1.74 -5.49
N ALA A 205 19.46 2.91 -4.94
CA ALA A 205 19.79 4.09 -5.72
C ALA A 205 21.02 3.88 -6.62
N GLN A 206 22.02 3.14 -6.15
CA GLN A 206 23.22 2.79 -6.93
C GLN A 206 22.95 1.81 -8.08
N SER A 207 21.85 1.04 -8.03
CA SER A 207 21.45 0.12 -9.09
C SER A 207 20.63 0.78 -10.19
N LEU A 208 20.21 2.05 -10.03
CA LEU A 208 19.43 2.75 -11.02
C LEU A 208 20.29 3.20 -12.22
N ASN A 209 19.69 3.24 -13.40
CA ASN A 209 20.26 3.87 -14.56
C ASN A 209 20.24 5.41 -14.46
N ASN A 210 20.97 6.08 -15.36
CA ASN A 210 20.94 7.54 -15.45
C ASN A 210 19.50 8.03 -15.66
N GLY A 211 19.11 9.06 -14.89
CA GLY A 211 17.76 9.61 -14.89
C GLY A 211 16.75 8.79 -14.04
N GLY A 212 17.20 7.72 -13.41
CA GLY A 212 16.33 6.86 -12.58
C GLY A 212 15.77 7.58 -11.35
N THR A 213 14.64 7.10 -10.86
CA THR A 213 13.94 7.69 -9.71
C THR A 213 13.87 6.73 -8.54
N MET A 214 14.30 7.20 -7.37
CA MET A 214 14.07 6.53 -6.06
C MET A 214 12.85 7.11 -5.39
N VAL A 215 11.91 6.25 -5.00
CA VAL A 215 10.72 6.60 -4.22
C VAL A 215 10.85 6.00 -2.82
N SER A 216 10.91 6.86 -1.80
CA SER A 216 10.90 6.45 -0.39
C SER A 216 9.50 6.59 0.19
N TYR A 217 8.95 5.51 0.77
CA TYR A 217 7.63 5.52 1.39
C TYR A 217 7.62 4.98 2.82
N GLY A 218 8.77 4.54 3.33
CA GLY A 218 8.90 4.00 4.68
C GLY A 218 10.27 4.27 5.30
N VAL A 219 10.36 4.00 6.60
CA VAL A 219 11.56 4.23 7.42
C VAL A 219 11.82 3.04 8.35
N MET A 220 11.61 1.82 7.88
CA MET A 220 11.61 0.62 8.73
C MET A 220 12.93 0.38 9.48
N SER A 221 14.07 0.85 8.97
CA SER A 221 15.35 0.75 9.66
C SER A 221 15.55 1.81 10.75
N GLY A 222 14.76 2.87 10.75
CA GLY A 222 14.96 4.05 11.58
C GLY A 222 16.25 4.83 11.28
N LYS A 223 16.97 4.48 10.19
CA LYS A 223 18.26 5.08 9.84
C LYS A 223 18.12 6.08 8.71
N PRO A 224 18.84 7.23 8.76
CA PRO A 224 18.83 8.19 7.67
C PRO A 224 19.43 7.58 6.39
N VAL A 225 18.96 8.05 5.24
CA VAL A 225 19.53 7.70 3.95
C VAL A 225 20.77 8.54 3.67
N THR A 226 21.76 7.94 3.01
CA THR A 226 22.98 8.64 2.58
C THR A 226 23.14 8.43 1.08
N LEU A 227 23.32 9.52 0.34
CA LEU A 227 23.58 9.51 -1.09
C LEU A 227 24.88 10.22 -1.38
N ASN A 228 25.67 9.66 -2.31
CA ASN A 228 26.80 10.38 -2.88
C ASN A 228 26.25 11.48 -3.82
N PRO A 229 26.61 12.76 -3.64
CA PRO A 229 26.16 13.84 -4.50
C PRO A 229 26.48 13.60 -5.98
N ALA A 230 27.52 12.85 -6.31
CA ALA A 230 27.87 12.47 -7.66
C ALA A 230 26.70 11.73 -8.38
N MET A 231 25.93 10.94 -7.65
CA MET A 231 24.76 10.24 -8.22
C MET A 231 23.68 11.25 -8.68
N LEU A 232 23.48 12.31 -7.93
CA LEU A 232 22.52 13.37 -8.26
C LEU A 232 23.02 14.21 -9.44
N ILE A 233 24.33 14.55 -9.44
CA ILE A 233 24.94 15.49 -10.41
C ILE A 233 25.21 14.79 -11.75
N PHE A 234 25.85 13.61 -11.71
CA PHE A 234 26.36 12.97 -12.92
C PHE A 234 25.45 11.90 -13.49
N ASN A 235 24.60 11.29 -12.63
CA ASN A 235 23.67 10.25 -13.06
C ASN A 235 22.20 10.75 -13.07
N ASP A 236 21.93 12.00 -12.74
CA ASP A 236 20.56 12.58 -12.64
C ASP A 236 19.61 11.69 -11.81
N ILE A 237 20.10 11.06 -10.74
CA ILE A 237 19.23 10.26 -9.88
C ILE A 237 18.28 11.19 -9.15
N ARG A 238 16.99 10.94 -9.29
CA ARG A 238 15.93 11.70 -8.65
C ARG A 238 15.46 10.99 -7.39
N VAL A 239 15.24 11.74 -6.31
CA VAL A 239 14.75 11.21 -5.04
C VAL A 239 13.43 11.87 -4.70
N ARG A 240 12.41 11.06 -4.47
CA ARG A 240 11.04 11.48 -4.15
C ARG A 240 10.53 10.76 -2.92
N GLY A 241 9.71 11.43 -2.13
CA GLY A 241 8.92 10.81 -1.09
C GLY A 241 7.51 10.48 -1.60
N PHE A 242 6.96 9.37 -1.15
CA PHE A 242 5.55 9.04 -1.33
C PHE A 242 4.86 8.97 0.03
N TRP A 243 3.76 9.70 0.18
CA TRP A 243 2.91 9.66 1.35
C TRP A 243 1.45 9.65 0.94
N LEU A 244 0.80 8.52 1.18
CA LEU A 244 -0.58 8.29 0.74
C LEU A 244 -1.56 9.31 1.31
N SER A 245 -1.41 9.73 2.58
CA SER A 245 -2.28 10.76 3.18
C SER A 245 -2.24 12.07 2.39
N LYS A 246 -1.05 12.45 1.91
CA LYS A 246 -0.89 13.64 1.07
C LYS A 246 -1.60 13.51 -0.27
N TRP A 247 -1.54 12.32 -0.86
CA TRP A 247 -2.28 12.05 -2.09
C TRP A 247 -3.80 12.14 -1.85
N PHE A 248 -4.32 11.58 -0.74
CA PHE A 248 -5.74 11.72 -0.41
C PHE A 248 -6.19 13.18 -0.23
N GLU A 249 -5.32 14.06 0.30
CA GLU A 249 -5.61 15.49 0.43
C GLU A 249 -5.65 16.21 -0.92
N THR A 250 -4.73 15.88 -1.83
CA THR A 250 -4.45 16.70 -3.01
C THR A 250 -4.99 16.16 -4.33
N ALA A 251 -5.21 14.83 -4.42
CA ALA A 251 -5.69 14.21 -5.65
C ALA A 251 -7.13 14.62 -5.98
N PRO A 252 -7.44 14.91 -7.25
CA PRO A 252 -8.81 15.12 -7.71
C PRO A 252 -9.69 13.89 -7.48
N MET A 253 -11.00 14.10 -7.31
CA MET A 253 -11.95 13.00 -7.10
C MET A 253 -11.93 11.99 -8.25
N ALA A 254 -11.79 12.46 -9.50
CA ALA A 254 -11.70 11.57 -10.67
C ALA A 254 -10.49 10.64 -10.62
N GLU A 255 -9.34 11.11 -10.13
CA GLU A 255 -8.14 10.29 -9.94
C GLU A 255 -8.34 9.23 -8.85
N LYS A 256 -8.96 9.63 -7.72
CA LYS A 256 -9.32 8.69 -6.65
C LYS A 256 -10.26 7.60 -7.15
N GLN A 257 -11.31 7.99 -7.88
CA GLN A 257 -12.27 7.04 -8.46
C GLN A 257 -11.58 6.11 -9.47
N ALA A 258 -10.70 6.62 -10.32
CA ALA A 258 -9.96 5.81 -11.28
C ALA A 258 -9.04 4.78 -10.58
N ALA A 259 -8.34 5.19 -9.53
CA ALA A 259 -7.45 4.32 -8.77
C ALA A 259 -8.22 3.18 -8.07
N PHE A 260 -9.31 3.49 -7.37
CA PHE A 260 -10.18 2.47 -6.76
C PHE A 260 -10.87 1.59 -7.79
N GLY A 261 -11.28 2.18 -8.93
CA GLY A 261 -11.86 1.45 -10.06
C GLY A 261 -10.92 0.40 -10.67
N GLN A 262 -9.60 0.62 -10.58
CA GLN A 262 -8.61 -0.38 -10.99
C GLN A 262 -8.40 -1.46 -9.92
N ILE A 263 -8.29 -1.09 -8.63
CA ILE A 263 -7.88 -2.02 -7.57
C ILE A 263 -9.03 -2.93 -7.12
N ILE A 264 -10.24 -2.41 -6.92
CA ILE A 264 -11.36 -3.17 -6.37
C ILE A 264 -11.66 -4.44 -7.21
N PRO A 265 -11.80 -4.36 -8.54
CA PRO A 265 -12.04 -5.55 -9.36
C PRO A 265 -10.92 -6.59 -9.27
N LEU A 266 -9.66 -6.16 -9.15
CA LEU A 266 -8.52 -7.06 -9.03
C LEU A 266 -8.51 -7.79 -7.68
N ILE A 267 -8.92 -7.13 -6.61
CA ILE A 267 -9.08 -7.78 -5.30
C ILE A 267 -10.26 -8.75 -5.32
N VAL A 268 -11.40 -8.33 -5.83
CA VAL A 268 -12.61 -9.17 -5.90
C VAL A 268 -12.39 -10.42 -6.75
N SER A 269 -11.63 -10.32 -7.84
CA SER A 269 -11.28 -11.46 -8.69
C SER A 269 -10.16 -12.35 -8.11
N GLY A 270 -9.51 -11.94 -7.01
CA GLY A 270 -8.35 -12.63 -6.45
C GLY A 270 -7.04 -12.41 -7.21
N ALA A 271 -7.03 -11.52 -8.23
CA ALA A 271 -5.83 -11.16 -8.97
C ALA A 271 -4.84 -10.31 -8.15
N LEU A 272 -5.35 -9.65 -7.10
CA LEU A 272 -4.56 -9.01 -6.06
C LEU A 272 -4.95 -9.58 -4.70
N SER A 273 -3.96 -10.03 -3.94
CA SER A 273 -4.17 -10.55 -2.58
C SER A 273 -2.95 -10.35 -1.70
N ALA A 274 -3.19 -10.31 -0.39
CA ALA A 274 -2.15 -10.33 0.63
C ALA A 274 -2.38 -11.49 1.61
N ASN A 275 -1.31 -11.99 2.20
CA ASN A 275 -1.40 -12.98 3.25
C ASN A 275 -1.98 -12.34 4.52
N VAL A 276 -2.95 -13.00 5.13
CA VAL A 276 -3.49 -12.66 6.46
C VAL A 276 -2.84 -13.59 7.47
N ASP A 277 -1.99 -13.04 8.32
CA ASP A 277 -1.24 -13.84 9.32
C ASP A 277 -2.14 -14.26 10.48
N SER A 278 -2.83 -13.31 11.08
CA SER A 278 -3.60 -13.53 12.29
C SER A 278 -4.88 -12.68 12.31
N ARG A 279 -5.87 -13.12 13.09
CA ARG A 279 -7.15 -12.43 13.25
C ARG A 279 -7.44 -12.21 14.72
N PHE A 280 -7.91 -11.00 15.04
CA PHE A 280 -8.22 -10.57 16.40
C PHE A 280 -9.60 -9.90 16.43
N THR A 281 -10.27 -10.01 17.56
CA THR A 281 -11.45 -9.18 17.83
C THR A 281 -11.04 -7.81 18.38
N VAL A 282 -11.90 -6.81 18.29
CA VAL A 282 -11.63 -5.49 18.88
C VAL A 282 -11.32 -5.58 20.38
N SER A 283 -11.98 -6.48 21.10
CA SER A 283 -11.71 -6.74 22.52
C SER A 283 -10.33 -7.37 22.76
N GLY A 284 -9.76 -8.07 21.78
CA GLY A 284 -8.44 -8.69 21.81
C GLY A 284 -7.29 -7.81 21.29
N ILE A 285 -7.54 -6.54 21.01
CA ILE A 285 -6.56 -5.63 20.36
C ILE A 285 -5.20 -5.50 21.10
N LYS A 286 -5.19 -5.76 22.41
CA LYS A 286 -3.93 -5.74 23.19
C LYS A 286 -3.04 -6.95 22.94
N GLN A 287 -3.57 -8.00 22.30
CA GLN A 287 -2.86 -9.24 21.95
C GLN A 287 -2.39 -9.22 20.49
N ALA A 288 -2.93 -8.31 19.70
CA ALA A 288 -2.57 -8.04 18.32
C ALA A 288 -1.34 -7.12 18.24
#